data_be2c5e4fdff3be5a3d22acc46e70e873
#
_entry.id   be2c5e4fdff3be5a3d22acc46e70e873
#
_cell.length_a   1.000
_cell.length_b   1.000
_cell.length_c   1.000
_cell.angle_alpha   90.00
_cell.angle_beta   90.00
_cell.angle_gamma   90.00
#
_symmetry.space_group_name_H-M   'P 1'
#
loop_
_entity.id
_entity.type
_entity.pdbx_description
1 polymer ?
#
loop_
_entity_poly.entity_id
_entity_poly.type
_entity_poly.pdbx_seq_one_letter_code
_entity_poly.pdbx_strand_id
1 'polypeptide(L)'
;MMLASAAALGALLARPNDGATAPKKTAPIAQPRLRRPVAMVLVAKEHLLLVANRRAGSVSLIDTRAARVVAEHDVAEKLSDLVAVPGGPYLIALDEAAHRLIVLRRDGRSLKTVGRVKVAHTPVEVQVTADGSKAFVTSLWSRRLSVVDFSPLGKAAGANPKVTKVIPLSFAPRKALLVRDDTRLIVADSFGSRLAIIDAVNNKLIATRTLPAHNIRGMTTTPDGKTFLIAHQTLNNLSTTNRNDVHWGVLMTNDLRWLVLDNVLSPDRDLLDGGHGHPLGDSTSATGDPAEVAIAPDGQVVVVLAGMSQLAIGREGDFSLQRINVGQRPTAVLLSGDGRRAFVANTFGDSISIVDVGERKVIETVSLGKQPKLSLADRGEMLFYDARLSLDGWFSCNSCHVDGHTNGELNDNMSDGSFGTSKRVLTMRGVGRSGPWAWNGKATSLEGQIRNSARKTMQGPKLSGDQVKALAAYLRSLPPPPSLASATGQLDSASATRGKAVFARQQCADCHEPPSYTSADVYDVGLRDKQGNTDFNPPSLLGVSQGGPYFHDNRSGTLKEVFSKHRHQLHGKPSGQEIADLVEYLKTL
;
A
#
# COMPACT_ATOMS: atom_id res chain seq x y z
N MET A 1 -53.76 -63.83 -34.89
CA MET A 1 -54.25 -64.08 -36.26
C MET A 1 -53.42 -63.16 -37.20
N MET A 2 -52.68 -63.83 -38.04
CA MET A 2 -52.18 -63.45 -39.37
C MET A 2 -51.22 -62.22 -39.40
N LEU A 3 -49.94 -62.47 -39.66
CA LEU A 3 -49.28 -62.73 -40.95
C LEU A 3 -49.31 -61.47 -41.86
N ALA A 4 -48.35 -61.00 -42.52
CA ALA A 4 -47.04 -61.44 -43.02
C ALA A 4 -46.43 -60.21 -43.72
N SER A 5 -45.24 -60.10 -43.80
CA SER A 5 -44.21 -60.38 -44.85
C SER A 5 -43.64 -59.12 -45.49
N ALA A 6 -42.37 -58.98 -45.29
CA ALA A 6 -41.27 -58.77 -46.20
C ALA A 6 -41.49 -58.07 -47.56
N ALA A 7 -40.62 -57.08 -47.83
CA ALA A 7 -39.79 -57.07 -49.04
C ALA A 7 -38.70 -56.00 -48.96
N ALA A 8 -37.48 -56.43 -49.16
CA ALA A 8 -36.29 -55.58 -49.39
C ALA A 8 -36.30 -55.02 -50.81
N LEU A 9 -35.83 -53.76 -50.97
CA LEU A 9 -35.18 -53.37 -52.23
C LEU A 9 -34.17 -52.27 -51.91
N GLY A 10 -32.93 -52.50 -52.29
CA GLY A 10 -31.84 -51.57 -52.13
C GLY A 10 -31.88 -50.45 -53.18
N ALA A 11 -31.35 -49.33 -52.81
CA ALA A 11 -30.81 -48.36 -53.75
C ALA A 11 -29.59 -47.65 -53.11
N LEU A 12 -28.50 -47.80 -53.81
CA LEU A 12 -27.29 -46.99 -53.67
C LEU A 12 -27.64 -45.53 -53.87
N LEU A 13 -26.95 -44.64 -53.13
CA LEU A 13 -26.18 -43.52 -53.67
C LEU A 13 -26.18 -42.29 -52.80
N ALA A 14 -25.01 -41.64 -52.78
CA ALA A 14 -24.68 -40.28 -52.45
C ALA A 14 -24.40 -39.95 -50.98
N ARG A 15 -23.10 -39.90 -50.63
CA ARG A 15 -22.58 -39.13 -49.53
C ARG A 15 -22.63 -37.65 -49.90
N PRO A 16 -23.21 -36.78 -49.10
CA PRO A 16 -22.83 -35.38 -49.08
C PRO A 16 -21.67 -35.22 -48.10
N ASN A 17 -20.67 -34.55 -48.60
CA ASN A 17 -19.50 -34.10 -47.91
C ASN A 17 -19.90 -32.83 -47.14
N ASP A 18 -20.39 -32.95 -45.88
CA ASP A 18 -20.63 -31.79 -45.05
C ASP A 18 -19.52 -31.70 -44.02
N GLY A 19 -18.54 -30.86 -44.35
CA GLY A 19 -17.58 -30.30 -43.43
C GLY A 19 -18.31 -29.45 -42.39
N ALA A 20 -18.95 -30.07 -41.39
CA ALA A 20 -19.43 -29.38 -40.23
C ALA A 20 -18.22 -28.99 -39.38
N THR A 21 -17.77 -27.75 -39.54
CA THR A 21 -16.86 -27.09 -38.58
C THR A 21 -17.55 -27.15 -37.21
N ALA A 22 -16.96 -27.92 -36.31
CA ALA A 22 -17.39 -27.92 -34.90
C ALA A 22 -17.47 -26.48 -34.39
N PRO A 23 -18.54 -26.11 -33.64
CA PRO A 23 -18.64 -24.75 -33.09
C PRO A 23 -17.43 -24.49 -32.22
N LYS A 24 -16.67 -23.45 -32.51
CA LYS A 24 -15.62 -22.94 -31.64
C LYS A 24 -16.26 -22.77 -30.26
N LYS A 25 -15.81 -23.55 -29.28
CA LYS A 25 -16.17 -23.35 -27.88
C LYS A 25 -15.82 -21.91 -27.56
N THR A 26 -16.81 -21.04 -27.49
CA THR A 26 -16.67 -19.71 -26.91
C THR A 26 -16.18 -19.92 -25.49
N ALA A 27 -15.02 -19.36 -25.18
CA ALA A 27 -14.51 -19.33 -23.79
C ALA A 27 -15.63 -18.79 -22.90
N PRO A 28 -15.87 -19.37 -21.72
CA PRO A 28 -16.90 -18.90 -20.82
C PRO A 28 -16.66 -17.43 -20.54
N ILE A 29 -17.69 -16.59 -20.70
CA ILE A 29 -17.65 -15.17 -20.35
C ILE A 29 -17.26 -15.11 -18.88
N ALA A 30 -16.06 -14.66 -18.58
CA ALA A 30 -15.59 -14.55 -17.22
C ALA A 30 -16.57 -13.69 -16.42
N GLN A 31 -17.00 -14.19 -15.25
CA GLN A 31 -17.91 -13.47 -14.36
C GLN A 31 -17.35 -12.07 -14.05
N PRO A 32 -18.21 -11.03 -14.01
CA PRO A 32 -17.78 -9.70 -13.64
C PRO A 32 -17.11 -9.72 -12.25
N ARG A 33 -15.87 -9.24 -12.16
CA ARG A 33 -15.13 -9.15 -10.91
C ARG A 33 -14.22 -7.91 -10.88
N LEU A 34 -13.96 -7.37 -9.67
CA LEU A 34 -12.98 -6.33 -9.49
C LEU A 34 -11.58 -6.95 -9.45
N ARG A 35 -10.72 -6.49 -10.33
CA ARG A 35 -9.34 -6.99 -10.46
C ARG A 35 -8.36 -6.21 -9.61
N ARG A 36 -8.37 -4.89 -9.73
CA ARG A 36 -7.46 -4.00 -9.00
C ARG A 36 -6.00 -4.31 -9.32
N PRO A 37 -5.53 -4.04 -10.55
CA PRO A 37 -4.14 -4.26 -10.95
C PRO A 37 -3.16 -3.46 -10.08
N VAL A 38 -2.03 -4.07 -9.66
CA VAL A 38 -1.06 -3.46 -8.74
C VAL A 38 0.40 -3.70 -9.10
N ALA A 39 0.72 -4.71 -9.89
CA ALA A 39 2.08 -5.01 -10.33
C ALA A 39 2.08 -5.61 -11.73
N MET A 40 3.19 -5.49 -12.44
CA MET A 40 3.31 -5.93 -13.83
C MET A 40 4.68 -6.51 -14.13
N VAL A 41 4.71 -7.51 -15.02
CA VAL A 41 5.94 -8.09 -15.58
C VAL A 41 5.84 -8.11 -17.11
N LEU A 42 6.82 -7.54 -17.79
CA LEU A 42 6.90 -7.54 -19.26
C LEU A 42 7.82 -8.65 -19.76
N VAL A 43 7.29 -9.55 -20.59
CA VAL A 43 8.07 -10.52 -21.35
C VAL A 43 8.25 -9.97 -22.77
N ALA A 44 9.22 -9.06 -22.92
CA ALA A 44 9.37 -8.22 -24.12
C ALA A 44 9.50 -9.03 -25.43
N LYS A 45 10.25 -10.13 -25.43
CA LYS A 45 10.44 -10.99 -26.61
C LYS A 45 9.14 -11.62 -27.12
N GLU A 46 8.16 -11.83 -26.24
CA GLU A 46 6.87 -12.44 -26.59
C GLU A 46 5.75 -11.40 -26.71
N HIS A 47 6.06 -10.11 -26.52
CA HIS A 47 5.06 -9.03 -26.45
C HIS A 47 3.92 -9.31 -25.47
N LEU A 48 4.27 -9.90 -24.32
CA LEU A 48 3.33 -10.32 -23.30
C LEU A 48 3.56 -9.53 -22.02
N LEU A 49 2.49 -8.89 -21.51
CA LEU A 49 2.48 -8.22 -20.21
C LEU A 49 1.64 -9.06 -19.25
N LEU A 50 2.22 -9.43 -18.12
CA LEU A 50 1.54 -10.10 -17.01
C LEU A 50 1.17 -9.07 -15.96
N VAL A 51 -0.07 -9.12 -15.48
CA VAL A 51 -0.64 -8.11 -14.56
C VAL A 51 -1.19 -8.81 -13.33
N ALA A 52 -0.66 -8.49 -12.16
CA ALA A 52 -1.17 -8.98 -10.88
C ALA A 52 -2.43 -8.20 -10.48
N ASN A 53 -3.53 -8.90 -10.31
CA ASN A 53 -4.83 -8.37 -9.94
C ASN A 53 -5.06 -8.61 -8.44
N ARG A 54 -4.89 -7.56 -7.64
CA ARG A 54 -4.88 -7.68 -6.17
C ARG A 54 -6.17 -8.27 -5.62
N ARG A 55 -7.33 -7.72 -6.02
CA ARG A 55 -8.63 -8.10 -5.43
C ARG A 55 -9.17 -9.42 -5.98
N ALA A 56 -8.88 -9.70 -7.25
CA ALA A 56 -9.27 -10.96 -7.86
C ALA A 56 -8.33 -12.13 -7.50
N GLY A 57 -7.12 -11.86 -6.98
CA GLY A 57 -6.12 -12.90 -6.73
C GLY A 57 -5.63 -13.58 -8.00
N SER A 58 -5.73 -12.91 -9.16
CA SER A 58 -5.44 -13.48 -10.48
C SER A 58 -4.30 -12.75 -11.18
N VAL A 59 -3.73 -13.40 -12.20
CA VAL A 59 -2.78 -12.79 -13.14
C VAL A 59 -3.42 -12.75 -14.52
N SER A 60 -3.61 -11.54 -15.06
CA SER A 60 -4.04 -11.33 -16.45
C SER A 60 -2.83 -11.27 -17.38
N LEU A 61 -2.93 -11.88 -18.54
CA LEU A 61 -1.93 -11.85 -19.61
C LEU A 61 -2.45 -11.00 -20.76
N ILE A 62 -1.69 -9.98 -21.12
CA ILE A 62 -2.03 -9.02 -22.19
C ILE A 62 -1.04 -9.18 -23.34
N ASP A 63 -1.55 -9.36 -24.57
CA ASP A 63 -0.78 -9.18 -25.78
C ASP A 63 -0.61 -7.68 -26.02
N THR A 64 0.62 -7.17 -25.91
CA THR A 64 0.91 -5.72 -25.99
C THR A 64 0.88 -5.17 -27.40
N ARG A 65 0.91 -6.03 -28.44
CA ARG A 65 0.72 -5.63 -29.85
C ARG A 65 -0.76 -5.52 -30.21
N ALA A 66 -1.53 -6.54 -29.78
CA ALA A 66 -2.97 -6.58 -30.03
C ALA A 66 -3.79 -5.76 -29.02
N ALA A 67 -3.13 -5.21 -27.98
CA ALA A 67 -3.72 -4.44 -26.90
C ALA A 67 -4.96 -5.10 -26.28
N ARG A 68 -4.87 -6.39 -25.96
CA ARG A 68 -6.00 -7.16 -25.40
C ARG A 68 -5.55 -8.24 -24.41
N VAL A 69 -6.43 -8.56 -23.46
CA VAL A 69 -6.26 -9.71 -22.57
C VAL A 69 -6.38 -11.00 -23.38
N VAL A 70 -5.40 -11.90 -23.23
CA VAL A 70 -5.34 -13.21 -23.93
C VAL A 70 -5.51 -14.40 -22.99
N ALA A 71 -5.33 -14.21 -21.68
CA ALA A 71 -5.59 -15.20 -20.63
C ALA A 71 -5.73 -14.51 -19.26
N GLU A 72 -6.34 -15.19 -18.31
CA GLU A 72 -6.36 -14.81 -16.91
C GLU A 72 -6.34 -16.10 -16.08
N HIS A 73 -5.48 -16.13 -15.02
CA HIS A 73 -5.28 -17.29 -14.15
C HIS A 73 -5.46 -16.90 -12.70
N ASP A 74 -6.28 -17.65 -11.96
CA ASP A 74 -6.40 -17.50 -10.52
C ASP A 74 -5.16 -18.12 -9.84
N VAL A 75 -4.54 -17.37 -8.93
CA VAL A 75 -3.23 -17.69 -8.35
C VAL A 75 -3.26 -17.68 -6.83
N ALA A 76 -4.00 -16.74 -6.23
CA ALA A 76 -3.96 -16.42 -4.81
C ALA A 76 -5.33 -15.92 -4.32
N GLU A 77 -5.46 -15.63 -3.03
CA GLU A 77 -6.62 -14.93 -2.49
C GLU A 77 -6.53 -13.42 -2.74
N LYS A 78 -5.33 -12.83 -2.53
CA LYS A 78 -5.10 -11.40 -2.67
C LYS A 78 -3.65 -11.12 -3.07
N LEU A 79 -3.43 -10.79 -4.34
CA LEU A 79 -2.09 -10.50 -4.84
C LEU A 79 -1.62 -9.11 -4.43
N SER A 80 -0.43 -9.01 -3.86
CA SER A 80 0.21 -7.72 -3.56
C SER A 80 1.34 -7.38 -4.51
N ASP A 81 2.02 -8.38 -5.10
CA ASP A 81 3.14 -8.16 -6.01
C ASP A 81 3.35 -9.33 -6.98
N LEU A 82 4.06 -9.06 -8.08
CA LEU A 82 4.45 -10.03 -9.10
C LEU A 82 5.77 -9.61 -9.75
N VAL A 83 6.79 -10.46 -9.69
CA VAL A 83 8.09 -10.22 -10.31
C VAL A 83 8.58 -11.44 -11.10
N ALA A 84 9.43 -11.22 -12.10
CA ALA A 84 10.11 -12.30 -12.80
C ALA A 84 11.35 -12.75 -12.03
N VAL A 85 11.65 -14.05 -12.06
CA VAL A 85 12.94 -14.58 -11.63
C VAL A 85 13.89 -14.52 -12.84
N PRO A 86 15.03 -13.83 -12.73
CA PRO A 86 15.99 -13.75 -13.83
C PRO A 86 16.45 -15.12 -14.32
N GLY A 87 16.69 -15.23 -15.62
CA GLY A 87 17.30 -16.44 -16.22
C GLY A 87 16.35 -17.63 -16.42
N GLY A 88 15.04 -17.51 -16.17
CA GLY A 88 14.13 -18.64 -16.29
C GLY A 88 12.67 -18.30 -16.57
N PRO A 89 11.82 -19.32 -16.66
CA PRO A 89 10.39 -19.17 -16.90
C PRO A 89 9.59 -18.92 -15.60
N TYR A 90 10.27 -18.64 -14.50
CA TYR A 90 9.64 -18.52 -13.20
C TYR A 90 9.23 -17.09 -12.87
N LEU A 91 8.13 -16.97 -12.14
CA LEU A 91 7.63 -15.74 -11.57
C LEU A 91 7.39 -15.97 -10.08
N ILE A 92 7.50 -14.90 -9.32
CA ILE A 92 7.15 -14.87 -7.91
C ILE A 92 5.94 -13.96 -7.75
N ALA A 93 4.91 -14.46 -7.09
CA ALA A 93 3.74 -13.70 -6.68
C ALA A 93 3.62 -13.71 -5.16
N LEU A 94 3.12 -12.62 -4.58
CA LEU A 94 2.85 -12.55 -3.15
C LEU A 94 1.34 -12.63 -2.87
N ASP A 95 0.95 -13.54 -2.00
CA ASP A 95 -0.41 -13.61 -1.45
C ASP A 95 -0.45 -12.90 -0.09
N GLU A 96 -0.98 -11.69 -0.09
CA GLU A 96 -1.10 -10.84 1.10
C GLU A 96 -2.00 -11.47 2.16
N ALA A 97 -3.09 -12.14 1.76
CA ALA A 97 -4.08 -12.71 2.66
C ALA A 97 -3.60 -14.04 3.28
N ALA A 98 -2.99 -14.91 2.48
CA ALA A 98 -2.49 -16.20 2.95
C ALA A 98 -1.05 -16.15 3.49
N HIS A 99 -0.41 -14.98 3.49
CA HIS A 99 0.96 -14.75 3.98
C HIS A 99 1.99 -15.67 3.31
N ARG A 100 1.92 -15.75 1.98
CA ARG A 100 2.74 -16.68 1.19
C ARG A 100 3.43 -16.00 0.02
N LEU A 101 4.60 -16.51 -0.29
CA LEU A 101 5.24 -16.35 -1.57
C LEU A 101 4.88 -17.57 -2.43
N ILE A 102 4.45 -17.33 -3.66
CA ILE A 102 4.03 -18.34 -4.63
C ILE A 102 5.01 -18.32 -5.79
N VAL A 103 5.54 -19.48 -6.16
CA VAL A 103 6.34 -19.65 -7.37
C VAL A 103 5.45 -20.17 -8.49
N LEU A 104 5.41 -19.41 -9.57
CA LEU A 104 4.70 -19.75 -10.79
C LEU A 104 5.71 -20.13 -11.86
N ARG A 105 5.41 -21.18 -12.62
CA ARG A 105 6.11 -21.50 -13.87
C ARG A 105 5.23 -21.08 -15.03
N ARG A 106 5.78 -20.26 -15.91
CA ARG A 106 5.10 -19.85 -17.15
C ARG A 106 5.50 -20.79 -18.29
N ASP A 107 4.53 -21.17 -19.11
CA ASP A 107 4.70 -21.89 -20.36
C ASP A 107 3.75 -21.26 -21.40
N GLY A 108 4.31 -20.42 -22.30
CA GLY A 108 3.53 -19.59 -23.20
C GLY A 108 2.52 -18.70 -22.45
N ARG A 109 1.23 -18.97 -22.65
CA ARG A 109 0.12 -18.26 -21.98
C ARG A 109 -0.41 -18.98 -20.74
N SER A 110 0.19 -20.09 -20.34
CA SER A 110 -0.20 -20.86 -19.16
C SER A 110 0.66 -20.49 -17.95
N LEU A 111 0.02 -20.42 -16.77
CA LEU A 111 0.70 -20.26 -15.49
C LEU A 111 0.36 -21.45 -14.59
N LYS A 112 1.39 -22.08 -14.03
CA LYS A 112 1.23 -23.19 -13.07
C LYS A 112 1.94 -22.87 -11.78
N THR A 113 1.26 -23.00 -10.65
CA THR A 113 1.91 -22.95 -9.34
C THR A 113 2.80 -24.17 -9.18
N VAL A 114 4.09 -23.95 -8.91
CA VAL A 114 5.08 -25.01 -8.71
C VAL A 114 5.67 -25.04 -7.30
N GLY A 115 5.43 -23.99 -6.50
CA GLY A 115 5.89 -23.92 -5.12
C GLY A 115 5.15 -22.84 -4.32
N ARG A 116 5.10 -23.01 -3.01
CA ARG A 116 4.60 -22.03 -2.04
C ARG A 116 5.46 -22.06 -0.79
N VAL A 117 5.80 -20.90 -0.26
CA VAL A 117 6.49 -20.79 1.02
C VAL A 117 5.81 -19.75 1.91
N LYS A 118 5.61 -20.09 3.19
CA LYS A 118 5.08 -19.15 4.18
C LYS A 118 6.16 -18.10 4.47
N VAL A 119 5.79 -16.83 4.38
CA VAL A 119 6.62 -15.68 4.75
C VAL A 119 6.00 -14.94 5.94
N ALA A 120 6.61 -13.84 6.37
CA ALA A 120 6.04 -13.05 7.46
C ALA A 120 4.67 -12.44 7.06
N HIS A 121 3.87 -12.10 8.06
CA HIS A 121 2.46 -11.68 7.91
C HIS A 121 2.30 -10.43 7.05
N THR A 122 1.39 -10.46 6.09
CA THR A 122 1.05 -9.39 5.14
C THR A 122 2.25 -9.02 4.25
N PRO A 123 2.72 -9.94 3.38
CA PRO A 123 3.75 -9.61 2.40
C PRO A 123 3.20 -8.61 1.38
N VAL A 124 3.99 -7.58 1.05
CA VAL A 124 3.54 -6.46 0.20
C VAL A 124 4.43 -6.19 -1.01
N GLU A 125 5.71 -6.55 -0.95
CA GLU A 125 6.63 -6.39 -2.07
C GLU A 125 7.76 -7.40 -2.01
N VAL A 126 8.28 -7.79 -3.17
CA VAL A 126 9.42 -8.71 -3.31
C VAL A 126 10.47 -8.16 -4.27
N GLN A 127 11.73 -8.23 -3.86
CA GLN A 127 12.90 -7.95 -4.69
C GLN A 127 13.68 -9.24 -4.90
N VAL A 128 14.08 -9.52 -6.14
CA VAL A 128 14.86 -10.71 -6.50
C VAL A 128 16.24 -10.27 -6.97
N THR A 129 17.28 -10.94 -6.50
CA THR A 129 18.66 -10.69 -6.96
C THR A 129 18.83 -11.00 -8.45
N ALA A 130 19.76 -10.31 -9.12
CA ALA A 130 19.99 -10.44 -10.55
C ALA A 130 20.38 -11.85 -10.98
N ASP A 131 20.99 -12.64 -10.08
CA ASP A 131 21.32 -14.06 -10.30
C ASP A 131 20.11 -15.01 -10.07
N GLY A 132 18.96 -14.47 -9.62
CA GLY A 132 17.75 -15.24 -9.34
C GLY A 132 17.83 -16.16 -8.13
N SER A 133 18.92 -16.14 -7.35
CA SER A 133 19.14 -17.08 -6.25
C SER A 133 18.45 -16.71 -4.95
N LYS A 134 18.17 -15.43 -4.74
CA LYS A 134 17.64 -14.89 -3.47
C LYS A 134 16.50 -13.89 -3.72
N ALA A 135 15.54 -13.87 -2.80
CA ALA A 135 14.54 -12.80 -2.75
C ALA A 135 14.37 -12.22 -1.35
N PHE A 136 14.00 -10.95 -1.30
CA PHE A 136 13.68 -10.20 -0.10
C PHE A 136 12.21 -9.82 -0.13
N VAL A 137 11.44 -10.22 0.88
CA VAL A 137 9.99 -9.97 0.96
C VAL A 137 9.71 -9.04 2.14
N THR A 138 9.20 -7.85 1.85
CA THR A 138 8.71 -6.93 2.88
C THR A 138 7.33 -7.36 3.36
N SER A 139 7.14 -7.36 4.68
CA SER A 139 5.88 -7.78 5.31
C SER A 139 5.39 -6.71 6.29
N LEU A 140 4.27 -6.06 5.90
CA LEU A 140 3.79 -4.81 6.44
C LEU A 140 3.54 -4.86 7.96
N TRP A 141 2.52 -5.61 8.37
CA TRP A 141 2.06 -5.58 9.77
C TRP A 141 2.96 -6.35 10.72
N SER A 142 3.71 -7.33 10.23
CA SER A 142 4.70 -8.02 11.05
C SER A 142 5.98 -7.22 11.25
N ARG A 143 6.18 -6.11 10.51
CA ARG A 143 7.40 -5.29 10.52
C ARG A 143 8.66 -6.13 10.28
N ARG A 144 8.62 -6.95 9.22
CA ARG A 144 9.69 -7.92 8.94
C ARG A 144 10.07 -7.91 7.47
N LEU A 145 11.32 -8.27 7.25
CA LEU A 145 11.88 -8.61 5.94
C LEU A 145 12.23 -10.11 5.95
N SER A 146 11.59 -10.90 5.11
CA SER A 146 11.91 -12.32 4.93
C SER A 146 12.93 -12.49 3.81
N VAL A 147 14.01 -13.24 4.05
CA VAL A 147 14.99 -13.63 3.04
C VAL A 147 14.67 -15.04 2.57
N VAL A 148 14.45 -15.21 1.28
CA VAL A 148 14.05 -16.47 0.65
C VAL A 148 15.15 -16.93 -0.30
N ASP A 149 15.62 -18.17 -0.12
CA ASP A 149 16.59 -18.83 -0.99
C ASP A 149 15.85 -19.60 -2.10
N PHE A 150 16.21 -19.29 -3.36
CA PHE A 150 15.71 -19.90 -4.59
C PHE A 150 16.70 -20.84 -5.26
N SER A 151 17.92 -20.99 -4.73
CA SER A 151 18.93 -21.89 -5.29
C SER A 151 18.41 -23.31 -5.60
N PRO A 152 17.44 -23.86 -4.85
CA PRO A 152 16.87 -25.16 -5.15
C PRO A 152 16.10 -25.25 -6.48
N LEU A 153 15.51 -24.15 -6.99
CA LEU A 153 14.68 -24.16 -8.21
C LEU A 153 15.41 -24.57 -9.48
N GLY A 154 16.75 -24.42 -9.51
CA GLY A 154 17.60 -24.81 -10.65
C GLY A 154 18.20 -26.21 -10.55
N LYS A 155 18.12 -26.91 -9.40
CA LYS A 155 18.95 -28.11 -9.12
C LYS A 155 18.16 -29.42 -9.01
N ALA A 156 16.86 -29.41 -8.75
CA ALA A 156 16.03 -30.62 -8.69
C ALA A 156 14.56 -30.33 -8.96
N ALA A 157 13.88 -31.20 -9.71
CA ALA A 157 12.42 -31.13 -9.88
C ALA A 157 11.74 -31.29 -8.51
N GLY A 158 10.99 -30.26 -8.06
CA GLY A 158 10.25 -30.26 -6.80
C GLY A 158 10.95 -29.63 -5.60
N ALA A 159 12.13 -29.04 -5.73
CA ALA A 159 12.75 -28.31 -4.64
C ALA A 159 12.03 -26.96 -4.41
N ASN A 160 11.46 -26.78 -3.21
CA ASN A 160 10.75 -25.57 -2.82
C ASN A 160 11.72 -24.49 -2.29
N PRO A 161 11.45 -23.20 -2.56
CA PRO A 161 12.18 -22.10 -1.93
C PRO A 161 12.03 -22.16 -0.40
N LYS A 162 13.02 -21.62 0.32
CA LYS A 162 13.06 -21.63 1.79
C LYS A 162 13.30 -20.24 2.35
N VAL A 163 12.59 -19.87 3.40
CA VAL A 163 12.94 -18.71 4.21
C VAL A 163 14.18 -19.07 5.04
N THR A 164 15.29 -18.40 4.77
CA THR A 164 16.56 -18.62 5.46
C THR A 164 16.78 -17.65 6.61
N LYS A 165 16.17 -16.49 6.55
CA LYS A 165 16.26 -15.47 7.59
C LYS A 165 15.03 -14.57 7.62
N VAL A 166 14.74 -14.06 8.81
CA VAL A 166 13.74 -13.00 9.02
C VAL A 166 14.40 -11.87 9.80
N ILE A 167 14.39 -10.67 9.22
CA ILE A 167 15.01 -9.48 9.78
C ILE A 167 13.89 -8.61 10.36
N PRO A 168 13.86 -8.34 11.69
CA PRO A 168 12.89 -7.42 12.28
C PRO A 168 13.25 -5.98 11.91
N LEU A 169 12.22 -5.15 11.68
CA LEU A 169 12.34 -3.73 11.41
C LEU A 169 11.57 -2.93 12.48
N SER A 170 12.03 -1.71 12.76
CA SER A 170 11.38 -0.82 13.73
C SER A 170 10.10 -0.17 13.20
N PHE A 171 9.76 -0.39 11.92
CA PHE A 171 8.63 0.20 11.21
C PHE A 171 7.93 -0.82 10.29
N ALA A 172 6.78 -0.46 9.77
CA ALA A 172 6.03 -1.27 8.81
C ALA A 172 6.59 -1.07 7.39
N PRO A 173 7.35 -2.04 6.83
CA PRO A 173 7.99 -1.88 5.52
C PRO A 173 6.96 -2.00 4.38
N ARG A 174 7.18 -1.25 3.29
CA ARG A 174 6.43 -1.41 2.06
C ARG A 174 7.34 -1.57 0.86
N LYS A 175 7.97 -0.49 0.41
CA LYS A 175 8.85 -0.52 -0.76
C LYS A 175 10.24 -1.02 -0.41
N ALA A 176 10.85 -1.75 -1.34
CA ALA A 176 12.23 -2.19 -1.25
C ALA A 176 12.93 -1.98 -2.61
N LEU A 177 14.22 -1.74 -2.60
CA LEU A 177 15.03 -1.59 -3.81
C LEU A 177 16.43 -2.16 -3.59
N LEU A 178 16.81 -3.15 -4.39
CA LEU A 178 18.18 -3.64 -4.48
C LEU A 178 19.05 -2.65 -5.26
N VAL A 179 20.22 -2.34 -4.73
CA VAL A 179 21.19 -1.39 -5.32
C VAL A 179 22.62 -1.92 -5.15
N ARG A 180 23.59 -1.28 -5.83
CA ARG A 180 25.00 -1.66 -5.74
C ARG A 180 25.23 -3.14 -6.07
N ASP A 181 24.77 -3.58 -7.24
CA ASP A 181 24.90 -4.96 -7.71
C ASP A 181 24.41 -5.97 -6.66
N ASP A 182 23.21 -5.70 -6.14
CA ASP A 182 22.50 -6.50 -5.13
C ASP A 182 23.23 -6.66 -3.78
N THR A 183 24.24 -5.83 -3.49
CA THR A 183 24.94 -5.88 -2.19
C THR A 183 24.24 -5.09 -1.10
N ARG A 184 23.34 -4.18 -1.48
CA ARG A 184 22.53 -3.35 -0.56
C ARG A 184 21.07 -3.39 -0.93
N LEU A 185 20.22 -3.40 0.10
CA LEU A 185 18.77 -3.24 -0.05
C LEU A 185 18.31 -2.04 0.78
N ILE A 186 17.59 -1.13 0.15
CA ILE A 186 16.90 -0.02 0.82
C ILE A 186 15.45 -0.43 1.02
N VAL A 187 14.93 -0.31 2.25
CA VAL A 187 13.53 -0.63 2.59
C VAL A 187 12.86 0.60 3.18
N ALA A 188 11.75 1.05 2.58
CA ALA A 188 11.02 2.24 3.01
C ALA A 188 9.84 1.92 3.93
N ASP A 189 9.61 2.81 4.89
CA ASP A 189 8.44 2.83 5.79
C ASP A 189 7.15 3.07 4.98
N SER A 190 6.13 2.28 5.25
CA SER A 190 4.82 2.41 4.61
C SER A 190 4.09 3.69 5.00
N PHE A 191 4.27 4.11 6.23
CA PHE A 191 3.45 5.14 6.87
C PHE A 191 4.26 6.39 7.20
N GLY A 192 5.45 6.22 7.74
CA GLY A 192 6.30 7.31 8.23
C GLY A 192 7.50 7.61 7.33
N SER A 193 8.56 8.07 7.97
CA SER A 193 9.70 8.77 7.38
C SER A 193 11.01 7.95 7.34
N ARG A 194 10.97 6.61 7.52
CA ARG A 194 12.18 5.82 7.74
C ARG A 194 12.59 5.01 6.53
N LEU A 195 13.91 4.87 6.38
CA LEU A 195 14.56 3.96 5.44
C LEU A 195 15.46 3.00 6.22
N ALA A 196 15.31 1.69 6.06
CA ALA A 196 16.27 0.71 6.55
C ALA A 196 17.26 0.36 5.45
N ILE A 197 18.54 0.38 5.79
CA ILE A 197 19.65 -0.02 4.93
C ILE A 197 20.09 -1.41 5.36
N ILE A 198 20.00 -2.36 4.44
CA ILE A 198 20.29 -3.78 4.67
C ILE A 198 21.53 -4.18 3.89
N ASP A 199 22.45 -4.86 4.54
CA ASP A 199 23.48 -5.67 3.86
C ASP A 199 22.80 -6.90 3.26
N ALA A 200 22.59 -6.88 1.95
CA ALA A 200 21.86 -7.93 1.24
C ALA A 200 22.71 -9.21 1.05
N VAL A 201 24.04 -9.14 1.19
CA VAL A 201 24.93 -10.30 1.17
C VAL A 201 24.84 -11.08 2.48
N ASN A 202 25.04 -10.37 3.61
CA ASN A 202 25.06 -10.96 4.95
C ASN A 202 23.69 -10.99 5.62
N ASN A 203 22.66 -10.41 4.97
CA ASN A 203 21.28 -10.32 5.45
C ASN A 203 21.20 -9.65 6.83
N LYS A 204 21.81 -8.47 6.99
CA LYS A 204 21.86 -7.72 8.25
C LYS A 204 21.37 -6.29 8.07
N LEU A 205 20.62 -5.79 9.05
CA LEU A 205 20.32 -4.36 9.15
C LEU A 205 21.61 -3.60 9.47
N ILE A 206 21.96 -2.62 8.62
CA ILE A 206 23.11 -1.74 8.81
C ILE A 206 22.67 -0.52 9.63
N ALA A 207 21.62 0.18 9.16
CA ALA A 207 21.12 1.40 9.76
C ALA A 207 19.63 1.61 9.47
N THR A 208 18.99 2.42 10.30
CA THR A 208 17.69 3.03 9.99
C THR A 208 17.90 4.54 9.90
N ARG A 209 17.54 5.12 8.75
CA ARG A 209 17.67 6.55 8.44
C ARG A 209 16.30 7.20 8.48
N THR A 210 16.24 8.49 8.79
CA THR A 210 14.99 9.28 8.76
C THR A 210 15.16 10.43 7.78
N LEU A 211 14.12 10.72 7.00
CA LEU A 211 14.07 11.84 6.06
C LEU A 211 12.71 12.54 6.21
N PRO A 212 12.60 13.84 5.87
CA PRO A 212 11.32 14.55 5.91
C PRO A 212 10.43 14.09 4.74
N ALA A 213 9.76 12.95 4.94
CA ALA A 213 8.90 12.33 3.96
C ALA A 213 7.94 11.36 4.66
N HIS A 214 6.78 11.12 4.08
CA HIS A 214 5.89 10.01 4.42
C HIS A 214 5.21 9.49 3.15
N ASN A 215 4.44 8.41 3.26
CA ASN A 215 3.74 7.80 2.12
C ASN A 215 4.68 7.54 0.93
N ILE A 216 5.88 6.98 1.20
CA ILE A 216 6.88 6.65 0.18
C ILE A 216 6.36 5.48 -0.64
N ARG A 217 6.04 5.69 -1.92
CA ARG A 217 5.40 4.70 -2.80
C ARG A 217 6.21 4.36 -4.03
N GLY A 218 7.13 5.21 -4.45
CA GLY A 218 8.01 4.99 -5.59
C GLY A 218 9.46 5.14 -5.19
N MET A 219 10.29 4.18 -5.61
CA MET A 219 11.74 4.18 -5.42
C MET A 219 12.42 3.62 -6.66
N THR A 220 13.46 4.29 -7.14
CA THR A 220 14.31 3.82 -8.23
C THR A 220 15.70 4.46 -8.13
N THR A 221 16.62 4.03 -9.00
CA THR A 221 17.93 4.71 -9.17
C THR A 221 18.10 5.17 -10.59
N THR A 222 18.93 6.20 -10.79
CA THR A 222 19.39 6.57 -12.14
C THR A 222 20.12 5.40 -12.81
N PRO A 223 20.17 5.36 -14.16
CA PRO A 223 20.84 4.25 -14.88
C PRO A 223 22.34 4.09 -14.53
N ASP A 224 23.00 5.17 -14.10
CA ASP A 224 24.39 5.14 -13.65
C ASP A 224 24.55 4.67 -12.18
N GLY A 225 23.44 4.41 -11.48
CA GLY A 225 23.42 3.92 -10.11
C GLY A 225 23.95 4.91 -9.06
N LYS A 226 24.04 6.22 -9.37
CA LYS A 226 24.58 7.23 -8.43
C LYS A 226 23.52 7.95 -7.65
N THR A 227 22.35 8.14 -8.22
CA THR A 227 21.25 8.90 -7.60
C THR A 227 20.08 7.97 -7.29
N PHE A 228 19.56 8.10 -6.08
CA PHE A 228 18.37 7.42 -5.59
C PHE A 228 17.18 8.39 -5.64
N LEU A 229 16.11 7.97 -6.31
CA LEU A 229 14.87 8.73 -6.47
C LEU A 229 13.78 8.17 -5.59
N ILE A 230 13.03 9.06 -4.93
CA ILE A 230 11.83 8.70 -4.17
C ILE A 230 10.66 9.63 -4.52
N ALA A 231 9.49 9.05 -4.74
CA ALA A 231 8.23 9.78 -4.81
C ALA A 231 7.52 9.70 -3.45
N HIS A 232 7.24 10.86 -2.84
CA HIS A 232 6.75 10.93 -1.47
C HIS A 232 5.90 12.18 -1.21
N GLN A 233 5.34 12.27 -0.02
CA GLN A 233 4.67 13.45 0.51
C GLN A 233 5.40 13.98 1.74
N THR A 234 5.25 15.28 2.02
CA THR A 234 5.72 15.90 3.26
C THR A 234 4.58 16.71 3.86
N LEU A 235 4.20 16.39 5.11
CA LEU A 235 3.25 17.18 5.90
C LEU A 235 4.03 18.17 6.77
N ASN A 236 3.73 19.44 6.63
CA ASN A 236 4.32 20.48 7.45
C ASN A 236 3.50 20.66 8.75
N ASN A 237 4.01 20.17 9.84
CA ASN A 237 3.35 20.22 11.15
C ASN A 237 3.30 21.63 11.79
N LEU A 238 3.97 22.62 11.20
CA LEU A 238 3.92 24.03 11.60
C LEU A 238 2.85 24.82 10.85
N SER A 239 2.30 24.26 9.77
CA SER A 239 1.20 24.83 9.00
C SER A 239 -0.14 24.48 9.58
N THR A 240 -1.15 25.22 9.14
CA THR A 240 -2.55 24.97 9.49
C THR A 240 -3.38 24.60 8.26
N THR A 241 -4.57 24.08 8.46
CA THR A 241 -5.48 23.77 7.35
C THR A 241 -6.28 24.98 6.88
N ASN A 242 -5.75 26.20 7.02
CA ASN A 242 -6.36 27.39 6.42
C ASN A 242 -6.23 27.35 4.89
N ARG A 243 -7.04 28.18 4.21
CA ARG A 243 -7.11 28.16 2.76
C ARG A 243 -5.76 28.51 2.09
N ASN A 244 -5.00 29.46 2.66
CA ASN A 244 -3.73 29.90 2.07
C ASN A 244 -2.67 28.81 2.19
N ASP A 245 -2.51 28.19 3.37
CA ASP A 245 -1.52 27.12 3.57
C ASP A 245 -1.80 25.91 2.67
N VAL A 246 -3.08 25.59 2.45
CA VAL A 246 -3.48 24.53 1.53
C VAL A 246 -3.22 24.95 0.08
N HIS A 247 -3.69 26.15 -0.34
CA HIS A 247 -3.55 26.62 -1.73
C HIS A 247 -2.10 26.70 -2.20
N TRP A 248 -1.21 27.18 -1.36
CA TRP A 248 0.21 27.33 -1.71
C TRP A 248 1.05 26.08 -1.46
N GLY A 249 0.44 24.96 -1.08
CA GLY A 249 1.15 23.71 -0.79
C GLY A 249 2.02 23.77 0.47
N VAL A 250 1.81 24.79 1.34
CA VAL A 250 2.59 24.95 2.58
C VAL A 250 2.26 23.84 3.57
N LEU A 251 1.01 23.37 3.59
CA LEU A 251 0.57 22.29 4.47
C LEU A 251 1.10 20.93 4.03
N MET A 252 1.02 20.64 2.73
CA MET A 252 1.37 19.32 2.16
C MET A 252 2.06 19.52 0.82
N THR A 253 3.27 18.98 0.68
CA THR A 253 3.97 18.91 -0.61
C THR A 253 3.97 17.48 -1.15
N ASN A 254 4.10 17.38 -2.46
CA ASN A 254 4.23 16.12 -3.21
C ASN A 254 5.49 16.26 -4.06
N ASP A 255 6.48 15.45 -3.77
CA ASP A 255 7.83 15.66 -4.31
C ASP A 255 8.38 14.38 -4.94
N LEU A 256 9.14 14.56 -6.00
CA LEU A 256 10.16 13.63 -6.44
C LEU A 256 11.51 14.13 -5.90
N ARG A 257 12.13 13.35 -5.03
CA ARG A 257 13.39 13.71 -4.41
C ARG A 257 14.52 12.91 -5.02
N TRP A 258 15.60 13.60 -5.36
CA TRP A 258 16.84 13.08 -5.91
C TRP A 258 17.90 13.11 -4.82
N LEU A 259 18.44 11.96 -4.44
CA LEU A 259 19.38 11.83 -3.34
C LEU A 259 20.65 11.15 -3.81
N VAL A 260 21.80 11.60 -3.32
CA VAL A 260 23.09 10.91 -3.58
C VAL A 260 23.05 9.55 -2.92
N LEU A 261 23.08 8.47 -3.71
CA LEU A 261 22.92 7.10 -3.21
C LEU A 261 23.94 6.75 -2.11
N ASP A 262 25.19 7.16 -2.25
CA ASP A 262 26.23 6.90 -1.23
C ASP A 262 25.90 7.55 0.12
N ASN A 263 25.29 8.72 0.12
CA ASN A 263 24.85 9.40 1.34
C ASN A 263 23.65 8.67 1.99
N VAL A 264 22.73 8.14 1.18
CA VAL A 264 21.61 7.31 1.67
C VAL A 264 22.13 6.04 2.32
N LEU A 265 23.11 5.38 1.73
CA LEU A 265 23.67 4.10 2.20
C LEU A 265 24.58 4.24 3.41
N SER A 266 25.19 5.42 3.63
CA SER A 266 26.14 5.66 4.73
C SER A 266 25.40 6.10 6.01
N PRO A 267 25.60 5.44 7.15
CA PRO A 267 25.00 5.88 8.42
C PRO A 267 25.56 7.23 8.91
N ASP A 268 26.78 7.59 8.53
CA ASP A 268 27.53 8.70 9.11
C ASP A 268 27.47 10.00 8.27
N ARG A 269 26.87 9.94 7.05
CA ARG A 269 26.70 11.11 6.18
C ARG A 269 25.32 11.73 6.32
N ASP A 270 25.20 13.01 6.06
CA ASP A 270 23.88 13.62 5.89
C ASP A 270 23.20 13.02 4.66
N LEU A 271 22.03 12.43 4.86
CA LEU A 271 21.25 11.77 3.81
C LEU A 271 20.80 12.76 2.72
N LEU A 272 20.62 14.03 3.07
CA LEU A 272 20.11 15.07 2.16
C LEU A 272 21.23 15.82 1.46
N ASP A 273 22.48 15.67 1.88
CA ASP A 273 23.62 16.39 1.29
C ASP A 273 23.77 16.09 -0.21
N GLY A 274 23.91 17.14 -1.02
CA GLY A 274 23.97 17.06 -2.48
C GLY A 274 22.67 16.60 -3.16
N GLY A 275 21.60 16.41 -2.41
CA GLY A 275 20.29 16.08 -2.95
C GLY A 275 19.41 17.30 -3.21
N HIS A 276 18.33 17.11 -3.99
CA HIS A 276 17.32 18.15 -4.21
C HIS A 276 15.92 17.56 -4.33
N GLY A 277 14.90 18.41 -4.21
CA GLY A 277 13.49 18.06 -4.40
C GLY A 277 12.93 18.70 -5.68
N HIS A 278 12.14 17.94 -6.43
CA HIS A 278 11.39 18.43 -7.57
C HIS A 278 9.91 18.41 -7.21
N PRO A 279 9.24 19.56 -7.01
CA PRO A 279 7.80 19.60 -6.74
C PRO A 279 7.02 19.00 -7.91
N LEU A 280 6.08 18.11 -7.61
CA LEU A 280 5.26 17.45 -8.64
C LEU A 280 4.03 18.28 -9.03
N GLY A 281 3.74 19.35 -8.33
CA GLY A 281 2.63 20.25 -8.59
C GLY A 281 2.84 21.64 -8.03
N ASP A 282 1.96 22.57 -8.38
CA ASP A 282 1.93 23.96 -7.96
C ASP A 282 0.57 24.39 -7.43
N SER A 283 0.47 25.67 -7.00
CA SER A 283 -0.77 26.28 -6.54
C SER A 283 -1.79 26.34 -7.66
N THR A 284 -2.81 25.78 -7.81
CA THR A 284 -3.83 25.65 -8.87
C THR A 284 -3.80 24.31 -9.60
N SER A 285 -2.69 23.61 -9.56
CA SER A 285 -2.51 22.36 -10.27
C SER A 285 -1.62 21.39 -9.47
N ALA A 286 -2.07 21.04 -8.26
CA ALA A 286 -1.36 20.13 -7.37
C ALA A 286 -1.49 18.65 -7.77
N THR A 287 -0.74 17.79 -7.11
CA THR A 287 -0.64 16.37 -7.44
C THR A 287 -0.61 15.55 -6.17
N GLY A 288 -1.77 15.24 -5.62
CA GLY A 288 -1.84 14.42 -4.41
C GLY A 288 -1.50 12.93 -4.67
N ASP A 289 -0.95 12.29 -3.65
CA ASP A 289 -0.61 10.86 -3.61
C ASP A 289 0.29 10.41 -4.78
N PRO A 290 1.53 10.92 -4.91
CA PRO A 290 2.51 10.34 -5.83
C PRO A 290 2.77 8.88 -5.47
N ALA A 291 2.93 8.04 -6.48
CA ALA A 291 3.10 6.60 -6.31
C ALA A 291 4.39 6.11 -6.99
N GLU A 292 4.32 5.06 -7.81
CA GLU A 292 5.50 4.46 -8.43
C GLU A 292 6.26 5.46 -9.31
N VAL A 293 7.58 5.30 -9.37
CA VAL A 293 8.48 6.05 -10.23
C VAL A 293 9.36 5.08 -11.04
N ALA A 294 9.52 5.36 -12.32
CA ALA A 294 10.42 4.64 -13.20
C ALA A 294 11.28 5.63 -13.98
N ILE A 295 12.49 5.21 -14.36
CA ILE A 295 13.41 6.00 -15.15
C ILE A 295 13.84 5.20 -16.38
N ALA A 296 13.78 5.84 -17.55
CA ALA A 296 14.22 5.26 -18.81
C ALA A 296 15.75 5.29 -18.95
N PRO A 297 16.35 4.45 -19.81
CA PRO A 297 17.79 4.44 -20.02
C PRO A 297 18.36 5.80 -20.47
N ASP A 298 17.56 6.65 -21.12
CA ASP A 298 17.93 7.99 -21.56
C ASP A 298 17.76 9.07 -20.46
N GLY A 299 17.40 8.68 -19.22
CA GLY A 299 17.19 9.57 -18.09
C GLY A 299 15.79 10.19 -18.01
N GLN A 300 14.86 9.83 -18.89
CA GLN A 300 13.48 10.30 -18.78
C GLN A 300 12.76 9.62 -17.61
N VAL A 301 12.14 10.42 -16.74
CA VAL A 301 11.44 9.95 -15.53
C VAL A 301 9.94 9.92 -15.78
N VAL A 302 9.29 8.88 -15.28
CA VAL A 302 7.83 8.72 -15.29
C VAL A 302 7.37 8.52 -13.85
N VAL A 303 6.57 9.45 -13.33
CA VAL A 303 6.02 9.41 -11.97
C VAL A 303 4.52 9.20 -12.04
N VAL A 304 4.02 8.26 -11.28
CA VAL A 304 2.58 8.00 -11.14
C VAL A 304 1.97 8.97 -10.12
N LEU A 305 0.94 9.70 -10.51
CA LEU A 305 0.18 10.63 -9.69
C LEU A 305 -1.19 10.00 -9.36
N ALA A 306 -1.18 9.09 -8.37
CA ALA A 306 -2.32 8.20 -8.12
C ALA A 306 -3.58 8.94 -7.70
N GLY A 307 -3.47 9.98 -6.87
CA GLY A 307 -4.60 10.78 -6.42
C GLY A 307 -5.24 11.64 -7.49
N MET A 308 -4.53 11.89 -8.60
CA MET A 308 -4.97 12.72 -9.72
C MET A 308 -5.35 11.92 -10.96
N SER A 309 -5.11 10.60 -10.99
CA SER A 309 -5.28 9.76 -12.19
C SER A 309 -4.42 10.23 -13.37
N GLN A 310 -3.16 10.58 -13.09
CA GLN A 310 -2.21 11.14 -14.05
C GLN A 310 -0.85 10.46 -13.99
N LEU A 311 -0.03 10.71 -15.01
CA LEU A 311 1.42 10.56 -14.99
C LEU A 311 2.07 11.93 -15.11
N ALA A 312 3.26 12.09 -14.50
CA ALA A 312 4.18 13.17 -14.78
C ALA A 312 5.40 12.60 -15.51
N ILE A 313 5.80 13.21 -16.63
CA ILE A 313 6.89 12.74 -17.49
C ILE A 313 7.83 13.90 -17.77
N GLY A 314 9.13 13.69 -17.61
CA GLY A 314 10.16 14.69 -17.87
C GLY A 314 11.55 14.22 -17.47
N ARG A 315 12.48 15.16 -17.25
CA ARG A 315 13.88 14.92 -16.87
C ARG A 315 14.24 15.70 -15.61
N GLU A 316 15.33 15.33 -14.97
CA GLU A 316 15.84 15.99 -13.76
C GLU A 316 15.99 17.52 -13.91
N GLY A 317 16.45 17.98 -15.07
CA GLY A 317 16.66 19.40 -15.36
C GLY A 317 15.43 20.19 -15.81
N ASP A 318 14.29 19.54 -15.98
CA ASP A 318 13.06 20.21 -16.41
C ASP A 318 12.50 21.06 -15.25
N PHE A 319 12.03 22.29 -15.55
CA PHE A 319 11.37 23.13 -14.56
C PHE A 319 10.10 22.46 -13.97
N SER A 320 9.34 21.78 -14.82
CA SER A 320 8.16 21.02 -14.43
C SER A 320 8.01 19.77 -15.30
N LEU A 321 7.50 18.69 -14.70
CA LEU A 321 7.18 17.47 -15.43
C LEU A 321 5.83 17.64 -16.15
N GLN A 322 5.77 17.25 -17.44
CA GLN A 322 4.52 17.32 -18.19
C GLN A 322 3.55 16.24 -17.71
N ARG A 323 2.31 16.62 -17.43
CA ARG A 323 1.26 15.71 -16.95
C ARG A 323 0.33 15.26 -18.06
N ILE A 324 -0.04 13.98 -18.02
CA ILE A 324 -1.02 13.37 -18.89
C ILE A 324 -2.04 12.57 -18.08
N ASN A 325 -3.28 12.58 -18.52
CA ASN A 325 -4.34 11.77 -17.92
C ASN A 325 -4.19 10.29 -18.31
N VAL A 326 -4.40 9.40 -17.35
CA VAL A 326 -4.50 7.94 -17.54
C VAL A 326 -5.79 7.41 -16.91
N GLY A 327 -5.91 6.10 -16.70
CA GLY A 327 -7.07 5.52 -16.03
C GLY A 327 -7.14 5.83 -14.54
N GLN A 328 -8.24 5.44 -13.89
CA GLN A 328 -8.52 5.79 -12.48
C GLN A 328 -7.53 5.14 -11.51
N ARG A 329 -6.93 5.99 -10.67
CA ARG A 329 -5.95 5.62 -9.65
C ARG A 329 -4.84 4.72 -10.20
N PRO A 330 -3.94 5.24 -11.02
CA PRO A 330 -2.73 4.52 -11.38
C PRO A 330 -1.89 4.28 -10.12
N THR A 331 -1.28 3.10 -9.96
CA THR A 331 -0.46 2.78 -8.77
C THR A 331 0.87 2.16 -9.11
N ALA A 332 1.04 1.64 -10.32
CA ALA A 332 2.30 1.08 -10.78
C ALA A 332 2.57 1.48 -12.22
N VAL A 333 3.85 1.64 -12.55
CA VAL A 333 4.35 1.89 -13.89
C VAL A 333 5.53 0.97 -14.19
N LEU A 334 5.55 0.42 -15.41
CA LEU A 334 6.63 -0.41 -15.93
C LEU A 334 7.05 0.11 -17.29
N LEU A 335 8.34 0.37 -17.48
CA LEU A 335 8.89 0.79 -18.76
C LEU A 335 9.27 -0.41 -19.64
N SER A 336 9.16 -0.27 -20.96
CA SER A 336 9.83 -1.17 -21.90
C SER A 336 11.36 -1.01 -21.77
N GLY A 337 12.10 -2.04 -22.16
CA GLY A 337 13.56 -2.03 -22.02
C GLY A 337 14.28 -0.90 -22.78
N ASP A 338 13.65 -0.37 -23.83
CA ASP A 338 14.12 0.80 -24.59
C ASP A 338 13.62 2.15 -24.02
N GLY A 339 12.82 2.13 -22.95
CA GLY A 339 12.22 3.31 -22.32
C GLY A 339 11.12 3.99 -23.13
N ARG A 340 10.79 3.54 -24.35
CA ARG A 340 9.85 4.25 -25.24
C ARG A 340 8.39 4.08 -24.83
N ARG A 341 8.04 3.00 -24.15
CA ARG A 341 6.68 2.70 -23.70
C ARG A 341 6.62 2.58 -22.19
N ALA A 342 5.56 3.14 -21.61
CA ALA A 342 5.19 2.88 -20.22
C ALA A 342 3.85 2.13 -20.17
N PHE A 343 3.80 1.10 -19.34
CA PHE A 343 2.59 0.37 -19.00
C PHE A 343 2.15 0.81 -17.60
N VAL A 344 0.90 1.24 -17.47
CA VAL A 344 0.41 1.86 -16.23
C VAL A 344 -0.78 1.07 -15.69
N ALA A 345 -0.67 0.54 -14.49
CA ALA A 345 -1.75 -0.19 -13.83
C ALA A 345 -2.76 0.79 -13.20
N ASN A 346 -3.91 0.92 -13.82
CA ASN A 346 -5.01 1.77 -13.33
C ASN A 346 -5.88 0.96 -12.36
N THR A 347 -5.53 0.98 -11.08
CA THR A 347 -6.08 0.09 -10.06
C THR A 347 -7.60 0.18 -9.95
N PHE A 348 -8.20 1.37 -9.94
CA PHE A 348 -9.66 1.49 -9.85
C PHE A 348 -10.36 1.40 -11.20
N GLY A 349 -9.64 1.65 -12.30
CA GLY A 349 -10.14 1.49 -13.65
C GLY A 349 -10.19 0.03 -14.14
N ASP A 350 -9.57 -0.93 -13.43
CA ASP A 350 -9.35 -2.30 -13.89
C ASP A 350 -8.83 -2.34 -15.33
N SER A 351 -7.81 -1.52 -15.61
CA SER A 351 -7.26 -1.35 -16.96
C SER A 351 -5.75 -1.08 -16.92
N ILE A 352 -5.11 -1.23 -18.05
CA ILE A 352 -3.72 -0.86 -18.28
C ILE A 352 -3.68 0.22 -19.36
N SER A 353 -3.10 1.38 -19.04
CA SER A 353 -2.77 2.38 -20.07
C SER A 353 -1.40 2.08 -20.67
N ILE A 354 -1.32 2.08 -21.99
CA ILE A 354 -0.06 1.99 -22.76
C ILE A 354 0.26 3.42 -23.20
N VAL A 355 1.41 3.92 -22.79
CA VAL A 355 1.84 5.31 -23.00
C VAL A 355 3.08 5.33 -23.89
N ASP A 356 3.10 6.20 -24.89
CA ASP A 356 4.32 6.63 -25.57
C ASP A 356 5.00 7.68 -24.69
N VAL A 357 6.21 7.37 -24.20
CA VAL A 357 6.93 8.22 -23.26
C VAL A 357 7.50 9.45 -23.95
N GLY A 358 7.98 9.30 -25.19
CA GLY A 358 8.53 10.41 -25.99
C GLY A 358 7.45 11.41 -26.39
N GLU A 359 6.32 10.93 -26.93
CA GLU A 359 5.18 11.76 -27.34
C GLU A 359 4.32 12.20 -26.14
N ARG A 360 4.58 11.64 -24.93
CA ARG A 360 3.82 11.92 -23.70
C ARG A 360 2.31 11.75 -23.89
N LYS A 361 1.92 10.62 -24.45
CA LYS A 361 0.56 10.36 -24.92
C LYS A 361 0.12 8.94 -24.60
N VAL A 362 -1.13 8.77 -24.15
CA VAL A 362 -1.75 7.45 -24.07
C VAL A 362 -2.03 6.95 -25.47
N ILE A 363 -1.43 5.81 -25.84
CA ILE A 363 -1.65 5.15 -27.13
C ILE A 363 -2.93 4.32 -27.08
N GLU A 364 -3.11 3.58 -25.97
CA GLU A 364 -4.19 2.61 -25.82
C GLU A 364 -4.53 2.40 -24.33
N THR A 365 -5.77 2.03 -24.06
CA THR A 365 -6.19 1.60 -22.72
C THR A 365 -6.85 0.24 -22.79
N VAL A 366 -6.17 -0.77 -22.26
CA VAL A 366 -6.60 -2.17 -22.25
C VAL A 366 -7.47 -2.44 -21.03
N SER A 367 -8.76 -2.72 -21.21
CA SER A 367 -9.63 -3.20 -20.14
C SER A 367 -9.24 -4.62 -19.73
N LEU A 368 -9.13 -4.87 -18.42
CA LEU A 368 -8.87 -6.22 -17.90
C LEU A 368 -10.13 -7.10 -17.86
N GLY A 369 -11.30 -6.51 -18.10
CA GLY A 369 -12.57 -7.19 -18.18
C GLY A 369 -13.71 -6.45 -17.48
N LYS A 370 -14.92 -7.00 -17.56
CA LYS A 370 -16.12 -6.36 -17.01
C LYS A 370 -16.07 -6.28 -15.46
N GLN A 371 -16.34 -5.10 -14.94
CA GLN A 371 -16.52 -4.89 -13.51
C GLN A 371 -17.98 -5.17 -13.09
N PRO A 372 -18.23 -5.65 -11.86
CA PRO A 372 -19.57 -5.71 -11.28
C PRO A 372 -20.06 -4.29 -10.93
N LYS A 373 -21.32 -4.17 -10.56
CA LYS A 373 -21.84 -2.94 -9.93
C LYS A 373 -21.08 -2.70 -8.62
N LEU A 374 -20.47 -1.52 -8.50
CA LEU A 374 -19.70 -1.15 -7.31
C LEU A 374 -20.60 -1.05 -6.08
N SER A 375 -20.18 -1.66 -4.98
CA SER A 375 -20.81 -1.48 -3.67
C SER A 375 -20.65 -0.04 -3.17
N LEU A 376 -21.37 0.30 -2.12
CA LEU A 376 -21.24 1.62 -1.48
C LEU A 376 -19.80 1.79 -0.92
N ALA A 377 -19.24 0.75 -0.31
CA ALA A 377 -17.87 0.76 0.20
C ALA A 377 -16.82 0.89 -0.93
N ASP A 378 -17.01 0.22 -2.09
CA ASP A 378 -16.09 0.37 -3.23
C ASP A 378 -16.06 1.80 -3.76
N ARG A 379 -17.23 2.47 -3.81
CA ARG A 379 -17.31 3.89 -4.20
C ARG A 379 -16.65 4.78 -3.16
N GLY A 380 -16.80 4.46 -1.88
CA GLY A 380 -16.15 5.17 -0.79
C GLY A 380 -14.64 5.00 -0.80
N GLU A 381 -14.14 3.80 -1.12
CA GLU A 381 -12.71 3.54 -1.33
C GLU A 381 -12.16 4.46 -2.43
N MET A 382 -12.84 4.56 -3.57
CA MET A 382 -12.39 5.44 -4.66
C MET A 382 -12.31 6.91 -4.24
N LEU A 383 -13.28 7.39 -3.47
CA LEU A 383 -13.28 8.76 -2.95
C LEU A 383 -12.19 8.99 -1.90
N PHE A 384 -11.90 8.00 -1.06
CA PHE A 384 -10.87 8.11 -0.02
C PHE A 384 -9.47 8.39 -0.59
N TYR A 385 -9.21 7.91 -1.80
CA TYR A 385 -7.95 8.07 -2.52
C TYR A 385 -7.97 9.16 -3.62
N ASP A 386 -9.03 9.95 -3.70
CA ASP A 386 -9.17 11.00 -4.71
C ASP A 386 -8.69 12.34 -4.17
N ALA A 387 -7.53 12.82 -4.64
CA ALA A 387 -6.96 14.08 -4.21
C ALA A 387 -7.77 15.30 -4.71
N ARG A 388 -8.60 15.15 -5.74
CA ARG A 388 -9.49 16.22 -6.25
C ARG A 388 -10.58 16.61 -5.25
N LEU A 389 -10.71 15.88 -4.14
CA LEU A 389 -11.55 16.27 -3.00
C LEU A 389 -10.90 17.32 -2.10
N SER A 390 -9.64 17.66 -2.28
CA SER A 390 -8.98 18.81 -1.63
C SER A 390 -8.93 20.02 -2.55
N LEU A 391 -8.68 21.18 -1.98
CA LEU A 391 -8.40 22.40 -2.73
C LEU A 391 -7.18 22.13 -3.63
N ASP A 392 -7.32 22.44 -4.91
CA ASP A 392 -6.30 22.32 -5.96
C ASP A 392 -5.74 20.89 -6.18
N GLY A 393 -6.13 19.89 -5.38
CA GLY A 393 -5.68 18.51 -5.54
C GLY A 393 -4.42 18.14 -4.76
N TRP A 394 -4.07 18.88 -3.71
CA TRP A 394 -2.84 18.67 -2.94
C TRP A 394 -2.77 17.33 -2.20
N PHE A 395 -3.91 16.81 -1.72
CA PHE A 395 -3.95 15.58 -0.94
C PHE A 395 -5.33 14.93 -0.93
N SER A 396 -5.35 13.64 -0.72
CA SER A 396 -6.54 12.84 -0.46
C SER A 396 -6.68 12.53 1.04
N CYS A 397 -7.73 11.80 1.44
CA CYS A 397 -7.80 11.26 2.81
C CYS A 397 -6.61 10.31 3.09
N ASN A 398 -6.18 9.56 2.06
CA ASN A 398 -5.04 8.65 2.16
C ASN A 398 -3.70 9.37 2.45
N SER A 399 -3.54 10.61 2.06
CA SER A 399 -2.27 11.34 2.25
C SER A 399 -1.87 11.45 3.73
N CYS A 400 -2.85 11.65 4.63
CA CYS A 400 -2.63 11.65 6.08
C CYS A 400 -2.94 10.28 6.70
N HIS A 401 -4.03 9.64 6.25
CA HIS A 401 -4.50 8.34 6.74
C HIS A 401 -4.05 7.20 5.82
N VAL A 402 -2.75 7.05 5.68
CA VAL A 402 -2.11 6.16 4.69
C VAL A 402 -2.65 4.71 4.78
N ASP A 403 -3.26 4.21 3.70
CA ASP A 403 -3.98 2.92 3.63
C ASP A 403 -5.03 2.74 4.76
N GLY A 404 -5.69 3.84 5.14
CA GLY A 404 -6.64 3.89 6.24
C GLY A 404 -5.98 3.86 7.62
N HIS A 405 -4.64 3.82 7.72
CA HIS A 405 -3.93 3.90 8.99
C HIS A 405 -3.56 5.36 9.33
N THR A 406 -2.33 5.66 9.65
CA THR A 406 -1.85 6.99 10.01
C THR A 406 -0.41 7.16 9.55
N ASN A 407 -0.04 8.37 9.12
CA ASN A 407 1.35 8.73 8.89
C ASN A 407 2.12 9.00 10.21
N GLY A 408 1.40 9.09 11.35
CA GLY A 408 1.99 9.37 12.65
C GLY A 408 2.35 10.85 12.89
N GLU A 409 2.10 11.73 11.92
CA GLU A 409 2.45 13.15 11.98
C GLU A 409 1.40 13.98 12.73
N LEU A 410 1.78 15.21 13.06
CA LEU A 410 0.89 16.22 13.65
C LEU A 410 0.26 17.07 12.54
N ASN A 411 -1.01 17.35 12.68
CA ASN A 411 -1.75 18.24 11.78
C ASN A 411 -2.58 19.24 12.60
N ASP A 412 -2.46 20.52 12.27
CA ASP A 412 -3.24 21.59 12.90
C ASP A 412 -4.49 21.89 12.06
N ASN A 413 -5.62 21.42 12.53
CA ASN A 413 -6.91 21.58 11.84
C ASN A 413 -8.02 22.06 12.78
N MET A 414 -9.10 22.55 12.21
CA MET A 414 -10.26 23.09 12.92
C MET A 414 -11.16 22.02 13.59
N SER A 415 -10.70 20.80 13.80
CA SER A 415 -11.53 19.73 14.41
C SER A 415 -11.90 20.02 15.86
N ASP A 416 -11.04 20.75 16.58
CA ASP A 416 -11.29 21.21 17.95
C ASP A 416 -11.89 22.63 18.04
N GLY A 417 -12.10 23.27 16.89
CA GLY A 417 -12.70 24.60 16.79
C GLY A 417 -11.70 25.74 16.64
N SER A 418 -10.39 25.47 16.63
CA SER A 418 -9.35 26.49 16.58
C SER A 418 -8.06 25.97 15.90
N PHE A 419 -7.16 26.89 15.53
CA PHE A 419 -5.78 26.61 15.16
C PHE A 419 -4.82 26.84 16.35
N GLY A 420 -3.59 26.38 16.23
CA GLY A 420 -2.53 26.53 17.23
C GLY A 420 -2.29 25.30 18.11
N THR A 421 -3.04 24.21 17.86
CA THR A 421 -2.91 22.97 18.60
C THR A 421 -2.85 21.76 17.68
N SER A 422 -1.73 21.62 16.97
CA SER A 422 -1.48 20.46 16.12
C SER A 422 -1.70 19.16 16.90
N LYS A 423 -2.48 18.26 16.33
CA LYS A 423 -2.79 16.96 16.93
C LYS A 423 -2.40 15.82 16.00
N ARG A 424 -2.00 14.72 16.61
CA ARG A 424 -1.64 13.51 15.89
C ARG A 424 -2.78 13.01 15.01
N VAL A 425 -2.45 12.67 13.77
CA VAL A 425 -3.37 12.02 12.83
C VAL A 425 -3.74 10.64 13.35
N LEU A 426 -5.03 10.40 13.60
CA LEU A 426 -5.53 9.11 14.10
C LEU A 426 -5.68 8.08 12.99
N THR A 427 -5.59 6.80 13.33
CA THR A 427 -5.94 5.73 12.39
C THR A 427 -7.43 5.73 12.08
N MET A 428 -7.78 5.47 10.81
CA MET A 428 -9.17 5.23 10.38
C MET A 428 -9.54 3.74 10.46
N ARG A 429 -8.56 2.87 10.69
CA ARG A 429 -8.82 1.44 10.81
C ARG A 429 -9.51 1.15 12.14
N GLY A 430 -10.65 0.45 12.07
CA GLY A 430 -11.51 0.20 13.24
C GLY A 430 -12.44 1.36 13.61
N VAL A 431 -12.38 2.49 12.88
CA VAL A 431 -13.11 3.73 13.19
C VAL A 431 -14.64 3.55 13.26
N GLY A 432 -15.19 2.54 12.62
CA GLY A 432 -16.63 2.25 12.66
C GLY A 432 -17.17 1.88 14.04
N ARG A 433 -16.29 1.60 15.02
CA ARG A 433 -16.63 1.16 16.37
C ARG A 433 -16.06 2.07 17.47
N SER A 434 -15.49 3.23 17.11
CA SER A 434 -14.74 4.09 18.04
C SER A 434 -15.28 5.52 18.13
N GLY A 435 -16.58 5.70 17.92
CA GLY A 435 -17.21 7.02 18.14
C GLY A 435 -17.33 7.35 19.64
N PRO A 436 -17.40 8.66 20.00
CA PRO A 436 -17.33 9.84 19.14
C PRO A 436 -15.93 10.05 18.55
N TRP A 437 -15.85 10.89 17.51
CA TRP A 437 -14.60 11.08 16.75
C TRP A 437 -13.93 12.42 17.08
N ALA A 438 -12.71 12.59 16.57
CA ALA A 438 -11.74 13.61 16.93
C ALA A 438 -11.20 13.45 18.37
N TRP A 439 -10.04 14.07 18.65
CA TRP A 439 -9.39 13.97 19.97
C TRP A 439 -10.25 14.46 21.14
N ASN A 440 -11.13 15.41 20.88
CA ASN A 440 -12.04 16.01 21.88
C ASN A 440 -13.45 15.40 21.88
N GLY A 441 -13.70 14.34 21.12
CA GLY A 441 -15.01 13.68 21.04
C GLY A 441 -16.17 14.54 20.48
N LYS A 442 -15.90 15.73 19.93
CA LYS A 442 -16.95 16.65 19.47
C LYS A 442 -17.70 16.18 18.22
N ALA A 443 -17.13 15.25 17.45
CA ALA A 443 -17.79 14.68 16.29
C ALA A 443 -18.69 13.50 16.67
N THR A 444 -19.98 13.74 16.79
CA THR A 444 -20.99 12.75 17.24
C THR A 444 -21.45 11.80 16.13
N SER A 445 -21.09 12.05 14.87
CA SER A 445 -21.36 11.15 13.74
C SER A 445 -20.19 11.10 12.78
N LEU A 446 -19.89 9.89 12.25
CA LEU A 446 -18.83 9.69 11.27
C LEU A 446 -19.09 10.52 10.00
N GLU A 447 -20.32 10.58 9.55
CA GLU A 447 -20.75 11.39 8.41
C GLU A 447 -20.54 12.90 8.64
N GLY A 448 -20.75 13.35 9.87
CA GLY A 448 -20.47 14.74 10.29
C GLY A 448 -18.96 15.03 10.22
N GLN A 449 -18.14 14.12 10.77
CA GLN A 449 -16.69 14.24 10.72
C GLN A 449 -16.16 14.21 9.28
N ILE A 450 -16.68 13.35 8.40
CA ILE A 450 -16.30 13.30 6.98
C ILE A 450 -16.57 14.65 6.30
N ARG A 451 -17.75 15.25 6.51
CA ARG A 451 -18.09 16.58 5.95
C ARG A 451 -17.16 17.67 6.49
N ASN A 452 -16.87 17.61 7.79
CA ASN A 452 -15.97 18.56 8.43
C ASN A 452 -14.54 18.45 7.86
N SER A 453 -14.02 17.23 7.75
CA SER A 453 -12.69 16.99 7.17
C SER A 453 -12.59 17.47 5.72
N ALA A 454 -13.54 17.10 4.86
CA ALA A 454 -13.55 17.55 3.47
C ALA A 454 -13.62 19.07 3.34
N ARG A 455 -14.44 19.73 4.17
CA ARG A 455 -14.68 21.17 4.04
C ARG A 455 -13.65 22.04 4.76
N LYS A 456 -13.24 21.65 5.99
CA LYS A 456 -12.38 22.49 6.83
C LYS A 456 -10.91 22.07 6.78
N THR A 457 -10.62 20.76 6.73
CA THR A 457 -9.25 20.28 6.65
C THR A 457 -8.76 20.29 5.20
N MET A 458 -9.54 19.72 4.28
CA MET A 458 -9.13 19.62 2.87
C MET A 458 -9.45 20.88 2.05
N GLN A 459 -10.19 21.86 2.63
CA GLN A 459 -10.66 23.08 1.94
C GLN A 459 -11.34 22.80 0.60
N GLY A 460 -11.85 21.57 0.44
CA GLY A 460 -12.38 21.04 -0.79
C GLY A 460 -13.84 21.40 -1.06
N PRO A 461 -14.44 20.88 -2.14
CA PRO A 461 -15.84 21.09 -2.48
C PRO A 461 -16.78 20.45 -1.44
N LYS A 462 -18.03 20.92 -1.40
CA LYS A 462 -19.07 20.30 -0.58
C LYS A 462 -19.39 18.90 -1.12
N LEU A 463 -19.18 17.86 -0.31
CA LEU A 463 -19.56 16.51 -0.68
C LEU A 463 -21.08 16.34 -0.75
N SER A 464 -21.56 15.58 -1.74
CA SER A 464 -22.96 15.15 -1.80
C SER A 464 -23.29 14.16 -0.67
N GLY A 465 -24.57 14.00 -0.36
CA GLY A 465 -25.03 13.02 0.63
C GLY A 465 -24.59 11.60 0.29
N ASP A 466 -24.59 11.23 -0.99
CA ASP A 466 -24.17 9.89 -1.45
C ASP A 466 -22.65 9.68 -1.37
N GLN A 467 -21.85 10.72 -1.63
CA GLN A 467 -20.39 10.66 -1.42
C GLN A 467 -20.06 10.45 0.07
N VAL A 468 -20.73 11.18 0.96
CA VAL A 468 -20.55 11.02 2.41
C VAL A 468 -20.95 9.62 2.88
N LYS A 469 -22.11 9.10 2.43
CA LYS A 469 -22.54 7.73 2.74
C LYS A 469 -21.55 6.69 2.22
N ALA A 470 -21.01 6.89 1.03
CA ALA A 470 -20.02 5.99 0.44
C ALA A 470 -18.71 5.97 1.25
N LEU A 471 -18.17 7.15 1.57
CA LEU A 471 -16.97 7.26 2.42
C LEU A 471 -17.20 6.62 3.80
N ALA A 472 -18.34 6.88 4.44
CA ALA A 472 -18.67 6.28 5.72
C ALA A 472 -18.77 4.74 5.65
N ALA A 473 -19.36 4.21 4.56
CA ALA A 473 -19.41 2.76 4.32
C ALA A 473 -18.01 2.14 4.16
N TYR A 474 -17.14 2.80 3.42
CA TYR A 474 -15.74 2.37 3.29
C TYR A 474 -15.02 2.40 4.64
N LEU A 475 -15.06 3.50 5.37
CA LEU A 475 -14.39 3.65 6.67
C LEU A 475 -14.90 2.61 7.69
N ARG A 476 -16.21 2.34 7.73
CA ARG A 476 -16.78 1.27 8.58
C ARG A 476 -16.34 -0.14 8.17
N SER A 477 -15.94 -0.34 6.92
CA SER A 477 -15.44 -1.63 6.43
C SER A 477 -13.98 -1.90 6.78
N LEU A 478 -13.24 -0.90 7.23
CA LEU A 478 -11.84 -1.05 7.60
C LEU A 478 -11.69 -1.76 8.96
N PRO A 479 -11.10 -2.98 9.01
CA PRO A 479 -10.82 -3.63 10.28
C PRO A 479 -9.74 -2.85 11.04
N PRO A 480 -9.65 -2.99 12.37
CA PRO A 480 -8.49 -2.49 13.13
C PRO A 480 -7.17 -3.00 12.55
N PRO A 481 -6.04 -2.34 12.78
CA PRO A 481 -4.74 -2.92 12.49
C PRO A 481 -4.61 -4.26 13.24
N PRO A 482 -3.99 -5.30 12.66
CA PRO A 482 -3.74 -6.52 13.40
C PRO A 482 -2.81 -6.23 14.57
N SER A 483 -3.03 -6.87 15.71
CA SER A 483 -2.12 -6.76 16.85
C SER A 483 -0.72 -7.24 16.48
N LEU A 484 0.32 -6.67 17.09
CA LEU A 484 1.69 -7.05 16.77
C LEU A 484 1.97 -8.51 17.13
N ALA A 485 1.39 -9.01 18.21
CA ALA A 485 1.49 -10.41 18.61
C ALA A 485 0.92 -11.35 17.53
N SER A 486 -0.29 -11.04 17.01
CA SER A 486 -0.90 -11.80 15.93
C SER A 486 -0.06 -11.75 14.64
N ALA A 487 0.38 -10.54 14.25
CA ALA A 487 1.15 -10.34 13.02
C ALA A 487 2.54 -10.99 13.07
N THR A 488 3.17 -11.10 14.24
CA THR A 488 4.51 -11.70 14.37
C THR A 488 4.47 -13.18 14.72
N GLY A 489 3.35 -13.66 15.26
CA GLY A 489 3.27 -14.99 15.87
C GLY A 489 4.16 -15.11 17.12
N GLN A 490 4.59 -13.97 17.69
CA GLN A 490 5.45 -13.89 18.86
C GLN A 490 4.69 -13.21 19.99
N LEU A 491 4.43 -13.96 21.02
CA LEU A 491 3.77 -13.51 22.24
C LEU A 491 4.40 -14.21 23.44
N ASP A 492 4.88 -13.45 24.42
CA ASP A 492 5.06 -13.96 25.76
C ASP A 492 3.70 -14.04 26.45
N SER A 493 3.05 -15.20 26.33
CA SER A 493 1.69 -15.41 26.85
C SER A 493 1.61 -15.28 28.38
N ALA A 494 2.67 -15.63 29.10
CA ALA A 494 2.75 -15.48 30.55
C ALA A 494 2.83 -14.00 30.94
N SER A 495 3.70 -13.24 30.27
CA SER A 495 3.81 -11.79 30.45
C SER A 495 2.50 -11.08 30.06
N ALA A 496 1.89 -11.44 28.93
CA ALA A 496 0.60 -10.86 28.52
C ALA A 496 -0.53 -11.17 29.51
N THR A 497 -0.55 -12.36 30.12
CA THR A 497 -1.54 -12.73 31.16
C THR A 497 -1.35 -11.87 32.41
N ARG A 498 -0.11 -11.69 32.89
CA ARG A 498 0.18 -10.78 33.99
C ARG A 498 -0.18 -9.34 33.64
N GLY A 499 0.14 -8.92 32.40
CA GLY A 499 -0.20 -7.60 31.88
C GLY A 499 -1.70 -7.32 31.84
N LYS A 500 -2.52 -8.32 31.51
CA LYS A 500 -3.99 -8.22 31.62
C LYS A 500 -4.45 -7.96 33.05
N ALA A 501 -3.82 -8.63 34.03
CA ALA A 501 -4.10 -8.38 35.44
C ALA A 501 -3.67 -6.97 35.85
N VAL A 502 -2.53 -6.47 35.33
CA VAL A 502 -2.10 -5.08 35.57
C VAL A 502 -3.11 -4.10 34.94
N PHE A 503 -3.57 -4.32 33.69
CA PHE A 503 -4.58 -3.51 33.01
C PHE A 503 -5.87 -3.38 33.86
N ALA A 504 -6.37 -4.50 34.40
CA ALA A 504 -7.54 -4.51 35.26
C ALA A 504 -7.30 -3.77 36.59
N ARG A 505 -6.17 -4.04 37.26
CA ARG A 505 -5.83 -3.40 38.54
C ARG A 505 -5.62 -1.90 38.43
N GLN A 506 -5.10 -1.43 37.28
CA GLN A 506 -4.90 -0.02 37.01
C GLN A 506 -6.17 0.65 36.43
N GLN A 507 -7.31 -0.05 36.41
CA GLN A 507 -8.62 0.46 35.96
C GLN A 507 -8.62 1.07 34.53
N CYS A 508 -7.73 0.58 33.67
CA CYS A 508 -7.60 1.09 32.31
C CYS A 508 -8.90 0.91 31.50
N ALA A 509 -9.74 -0.07 31.86
CA ALA A 509 -11.02 -0.36 31.23
C ALA A 509 -12.08 0.72 31.47
N ASP A 510 -11.91 1.61 32.46
CA ASP A 510 -12.87 2.68 32.75
C ASP A 510 -12.94 3.70 31.60
N CYS A 511 -11.81 3.92 30.92
CA CYS A 511 -11.74 4.76 29.72
C CYS A 511 -11.60 3.93 28.43
N HIS A 512 -10.94 2.77 28.50
CA HIS A 512 -10.70 1.88 27.36
C HIS A 512 -11.55 0.61 27.47
N GLU A 513 -12.87 0.77 27.39
CA GLU A 513 -13.86 -0.28 27.62
C GLU A 513 -13.84 -1.36 26.51
N PRO A 514 -13.68 -2.66 26.86
CA PRO A 514 -13.83 -3.74 25.90
C PRO A 514 -15.28 -3.83 25.34
N PRO A 515 -15.50 -4.33 24.12
CA PRO A 515 -14.53 -4.95 23.22
C PRO A 515 -13.81 -3.98 22.29
N SER A 516 -14.22 -2.72 22.24
CA SER A 516 -13.65 -1.70 21.36
C SER A 516 -12.42 -1.01 21.96
N TYR A 517 -12.20 -1.18 23.27
CA TYR A 517 -11.13 -0.54 24.04
C TYR A 517 -11.08 0.99 23.85
N THR A 518 -12.26 1.60 23.87
CA THR A 518 -12.55 3.03 23.85
C THR A 518 -13.89 3.26 24.50
N SER A 519 -14.23 4.49 24.87
CA SER A 519 -15.54 4.86 25.41
C SER A 519 -16.15 6.04 24.64
N ALA A 520 -17.42 6.32 24.90
CA ALA A 520 -18.13 7.45 24.30
C ALA A 520 -17.84 8.78 24.99
N ASP A 521 -17.19 8.77 26.13
CA ASP A 521 -16.94 9.94 26.96
C ASP A 521 -15.59 10.59 26.66
N VAL A 522 -15.38 11.77 27.22
CA VAL A 522 -14.11 12.49 27.24
C VAL A 522 -13.63 12.59 28.69
N TYR A 523 -12.32 12.59 28.90
CA TYR A 523 -11.72 12.54 30.23
C TYR A 523 -10.57 13.55 30.34
N ASP A 524 -10.48 14.22 31.48
CA ASP A 524 -9.24 14.87 31.91
C ASP A 524 -8.28 13.81 32.45
N VAL A 525 -7.30 13.49 31.66
CA VAL A 525 -6.28 12.47 31.98
C VAL A 525 -4.93 13.10 32.36
N GLY A 526 -4.94 14.36 32.82
CA GLY A 526 -3.73 15.11 33.17
C GLY A 526 -2.92 15.55 31.94
N LEU A 527 -3.48 15.45 30.76
CA LEU A 527 -2.90 15.97 29.53
C LEU A 527 -3.48 17.35 29.22
N ARG A 528 -2.67 18.20 28.63
CA ARG A 528 -3.09 19.53 28.20
C ARG A 528 -2.53 19.81 26.81
N ASP A 529 -3.39 20.30 25.91
CA ASP A 529 -2.93 20.81 24.63
C ASP A 529 -2.41 22.26 24.75
N LYS A 530 -1.88 22.81 23.65
CA LYS A 530 -1.29 24.15 23.66
C LYS A 530 -2.30 25.28 23.92
N GLN A 531 -3.60 25.03 23.77
CA GLN A 531 -4.68 25.98 24.08
C GLN A 531 -5.29 25.76 25.47
N GLY A 532 -4.77 24.80 26.23
CA GLY A 532 -5.22 24.53 27.58
C GLY A 532 -6.37 23.54 27.68
N ASN A 533 -6.84 22.92 26.58
CA ASN A 533 -7.86 21.89 26.66
C ASN A 533 -7.31 20.64 27.33
N THR A 534 -8.09 20.05 28.26
CA THR A 534 -7.72 18.89 29.07
C THR A 534 -8.54 17.64 28.75
N ASP A 535 -9.69 17.82 28.13
CA ASP A 535 -10.65 16.74 27.86
C ASP A 535 -10.36 16.05 26.53
N PHE A 536 -10.06 14.74 26.61
CA PHE A 536 -9.75 13.92 25.45
C PHE A 536 -10.63 12.66 25.40
N ASN A 537 -11.08 12.32 24.18
CA ASN A 537 -11.69 11.02 23.92
C ASN A 537 -10.61 9.94 23.83
N PRO A 538 -10.75 8.81 24.55
CA PRO A 538 -9.75 7.75 24.53
C PRO A 538 -9.73 7.04 23.17
N PRO A 539 -8.61 7.07 22.44
CA PRO A 539 -8.49 6.29 21.22
C PRO A 539 -8.61 4.78 21.48
N SER A 540 -9.21 4.03 20.54
CA SER A 540 -9.24 2.57 20.67
C SER A 540 -7.85 1.99 20.79
N LEU A 541 -7.66 1.03 21.71
CA LEU A 541 -6.40 0.28 21.86
C LEU A 541 -6.27 -0.89 20.89
N LEU A 542 -7.30 -1.19 20.07
CA LEU A 542 -7.19 -2.23 19.05
C LEU A 542 -6.12 -1.85 18.01
N GLY A 543 -5.10 -2.68 17.89
CA GLY A 543 -3.94 -2.43 17.04
C GLY A 543 -3.02 -1.32 17.55
N VAL A 544 -3.11 -0.92 18.83
CA VAL A 544 -2.32 0.16 19.43
C VAL A 544 -0.82 -0.03 19.24
N SER A 545 -0.35 -1.27 19.25
CA SER A 545 1.06 -1.63 19.03
C SER A 545 1.57 -1.31 17.61
N GLN A 546 0.67 -1.04 16.65
CA GLN A 546 1.03 -0.63 15.28
C GLN A 546 1.10 0.90 15.12
N GLY A 547 0.70 1.67 16.10
CA GLY A 547 0.36 3.08 15.96
C GLY A 547 1.21 4.09 16.73
N GLY A 548 2.51 3.92 16.96
CA GLY A 548 3.36 5.00 17.51
C GLY A 548 3.60 6.16 16.52
N PRO A 549 4.03 7.33 16.99
CA PRO A 549 4.13 7.79 18.39
C PRO A 549 2.76 7.98 19.06
N TYR A 550 2.74 8.24 20.37
CA TYR A 550 1.52 8.24 21.18
C TYR A 550 1.19 9.60 21.78
N PHE A 551 -0.04 9.71 22.31
CA PHE A 551 -0.72 10.93 22.75
C PHE A 551 -1.11 11.85 21.59
N HIS A 552 -1.89 12.87 21.91
CA HIS A 552 -2.39 13.84 20.93
C HIS A 552 -1.29 14.69 20.29
N ASP A 553 -0.14 14.80 20.91
CA ASP A 553 1.00 15.64 20.51
C ASP A 553 2.31 14.86 20.26
N ASN A 554 2.24 13.56 20.10
CA ASN A 554 3.38 12.69 19.82
C ASN A 554 4.49 12.69 20.91
N ARG A 555 4.19 13.12 22.17
CA ARG A 555 5.18 13.22 23.23
C ARG A 555 5.82 11.90 23.68
N SER A 556 5.25 10.76 23.29
CA SER A 556 5.78 9.43 23.62
C SER A 556 6.08 8.64 22.35
N GLY A 557 7.34 8.22 22.18
CA GLY A 557 7.79 7.44 21.02
C GLY A 557 7.37 5.97 21.08
N THR A 558 7.18 5.42 22.28
CA THR A 558 6.92 4.00 22.51
C THR A 558 5.80 3.76 23.53
N LEU A 559 5.12 2.62 23.46
CA LEU A 559 4.15 2.19 24.48
C LEU A 559 4.78 2.12 25.89
N LYS A 560 6.04 1.72 25.98
CA LYS A 560 6.75 1.68 27.27
C LYS A 560 6.85 3.07 27.88
N GLU A 561 7.20 4.10 27.10
CA GLU A 561 7.33 5.48 27.57
C GLU A 561 6.00 6.08 28.01
N VAL A 562 4.86 5.66 27.44
CA VAL A 562 3.51 6.08 27.88
C VAL A 562 3.36 5.83 29.39
N PHE A 563 3.89 4.72 29.89
CA PHE A 563 3.78 4.33 31.30
C PHE A 563 5.01 4.69 32.11
N SER A 564 6.23 4.43 31.62
CA SER A 564 7.46 4.64 32.41
C SER A 564 7.83 6.11 32.55
N LYS A 565 7.58 6.93 31.52
CA LYS A 565 7.92 8.35 31.49
C LYS A 565 6.72 9.24 31.81
N HIS A 566 5.59 8.99 31.17
CA HIS A 566 4.41 9.84 31.27
C HIS A 566 3.40 9.36 32.32
N ARG A 567 3.58 8.17 32.88
CA ARG A 567 2.74 7.60 33.95
C ARG A 567 1.25 7.68 33.69
N HIS A 568 0.86 7.51 32.40
CA HIS A 568 -0.52 7.67 31.98
C HIS A 568 -1.49 6.84 32.81
N GLN A 569 -2.30 7.51 33.64
CA GLN A 569 -3.34 6.96 34.52
C GLN A 569 -2.87 5.76 35.35
N LEU A 570 -1.60 5.77 35.83
CA LEU A 570 -1.07 4.75 36.73
C LEU A 570 -1.36 5.10 38.16
N HIS A 571 -2.03 4.22 38.87
CA HIS A 571 -2.20 4.26 40.31
C HIS A 571 -0.99 3.66 41.05
N GLY A 572 -0.46 4.38 42.03
CA GLY A 572 0.72 3.93 42.75
C GLY A 572 2.01 3.95 41.90
N LYS A 573 2.93 3.00 42.17
CA LYS A 573 4.22 2.89 41.46
C LYS A 573 4.40 1.46 40.94
N PRO A 574 3.81 1.10 39.77
CA PRO A 574 4.06 -0.19 39.15
C PRO A 574 5.56 -0.40 38.93
N SER A 575 6.04 -1.62 39.13
CA SER A 575 7.41 -2.00 38.85
C SER A 575 7.72 -1.95 37.34
N GLY A 576 9.00 -1.92 37.00
CA GLY A 576 9.42 -2.00 35.58
C GLY A 576 8.94 -3.29 34.90
N GLN A 577 8.82 -4.40 35.65
CA GLN A 577 8.30 -5.67 35.15
C GLN A 577 6.78 -5.57 34.86
N GLU A 578 6.01 -4.97 35.77
CA GLU A 578 4.57 -4.77 35.53
C GLU A 578 4.29 -3.88 34.36
N ILE A 579 5.10 -2.84 34.11
CA ILE A 579 5.02 -2.01 32.90
C ILE A 579 5.36 -2.84 31.66
N ALA A 580 6.38 -3.69 31.70
CA ALA A 580 6.73 -4.58 30.60
C ALA A 580 5.59 -5.58 30.29
N ASP A 581 5.03 -6.20 31.32
CA ASP A 581 3.90 -7.12 31.21
C ASP A 581 2.65 -6.41 30.62
N LEU A 582 2.36 -5.18 31.06
CA LEU A 582 1.27 -4.37 30.50
C LEU A 582 1.47 -4.09 29.01
N VAL A 583 2.69 -3.74 28.60
CA VAL A 583 3.03 -3.53 27.17
C VAL A 583 2.86 -4.81 26.37
N GLU A 584 3.24 -5.98 26.92
CA GLU A 584 3.00 -7.27 26.24
C GLU A 584 1.50 -7.55 26.08
N TYR A 585 0.68 -7.25 27.09
CA TYR A 585 -0.78 -7.34 26.92
C TYR A 585 -1.30 -6.43 25.82
N LEU A 586 -0.88 -5.15 25.77
CA LEU A 586 -1.30 -4.21 24.74
C LEU A 586 -0.88 -4.64 23.32
N LYS A 587 0.19 -5.43 23.18
CA LYS A 587 0.57 -6.03 21.89
C LYS A 587 -0.39 -7.12 21.42
N THR A 588 -1.28 -7.60 22.28
CA THR A 588 -2.31 -8.59 21.93
C THR A 588 -3.61 -7.97 21.40
N LEU A 589 -3.80 -6.67 21.63
CA LEU A 589 -4.99 -5.90 21.22
C LEU A 589 -4.87 -5.34 19.76
#